data_26e6f001ed730375e8a4d4e08e6977b4
#
_entry.id   26e6f001ed730375e8a4d4e08e6977b4
#
_cell.length_a   1.000
_cell.length_b   1.000
_cell.length_c   1.000
_cell.angle_alpha   90.00
_cell.angle_beta   90.00
_cell.angle_gamma   90.00
#
_symmetry.space_group_name_H-M   'P 1'
#
loop_
_entity.id
_entity.type
_entity.pdbx_description
1 polymer ?
#
loop_
_entity_poly.entity_id
_entity_poly.type
_entity_poly.pdbx_seq_one_letter_code
_entity_poly.pdbx_strand_id
1 'polypeptide(L)'
;MGYPMHYNNTQEIWDEMRKLSPKFTGATYEKIDALGGVQWPCYDESMDDKGTMFLHEGGHFATEDGRGNLLFTDYEPVKEEVDEEYPMSFCTVREVGHYSARTMTGNCRMLAKLEDEPGWVAMNPKDCEELGVAQGDLVRVRSRRGSLITRCLPTERVKPGSTNMTYQWWIGACNELTNTALDPKSKTPEYKYCACRVEKLDDQAEAEAYVQTQYALIRSKMGIEKAGANV
;
A
#
# COMPACT_ATOMS: atom_id res chain seq x y z
N MET A 1 -26.99 -10.96 -11.52
CA MET A 1 -26.38 -11.13 -12.83
C MET A 1 -26.93 -12.34 -13.58
N GLY A 2 -27.79 -13.15 -12.96
CA GLY A 2 -28.42 -14.32 -13.60
C GLY A 2 -27.55 -15.57 -13.72
N TYR A 3 -26.33 -15.55 -13.23
CA TYR A 3 -25.44 -16.70 -13.18
C TYR A 3 -25.53 -17.37 -11.80
N PRO A 4 -25.82 -18.67 -11.72
CA PRO A 4 -25.94 -19.38 -10.46
C PRO A 4 -24.54 -19.68 -9.89
N MET A 5 -24.05 -18.90 -8.97
CA MET A 5 -22.78 -19.11 -8.27
C MET A 5 -23.02 -20.04 -7.06
N HIS A 6 -23.34 -21.30 -7.30
CA HIS A 6 -23.53 -22.33 -6.27
C HIS A 6 -22.40 -23.33 -6.31
N TYR A 7 -21.60 -23.37 -5.25
CA TYR A 7 -20.44 -24.24 -5.14
C TYR A 7 -20.49 -24.99 -3.81
N ASN A 8 -20.14 -26.28 -3.82
CA ASN A 8 -20.09 -27.11 -2.62
C ASN A 8 -18.76 -26.98 -1.88
N ASN A 9 -17.69 -26.60 -2.57
CA ASN A 9 -16.35 -26.44 -2.01
C ASN A 9 -15.52 -25.47 -2.84
N THR A 10 -14.34 -25.13 -2.33
CA THR A 10 -13.41 -24.20 -2.98
C THR A 10 -12.79 -24.75 -4.26
N GLN A 11 -12.67 -26.06 -4.40
CA GLN A 11 -12.15 -26.70 -5.61
C GLN A 11 -13.07 -26.46 -6.81
N GLU A 12 -14.37 -26.52 -6.62
CA GLU A 12 -15.34 -26.24 -7.71
C GLU A 12 -15.19 -24.78 -8.21
N ILE A 13 -14.98 -23.83 -7.31
CA ILE A 13 -14.71 -22.44 -7.67
C ILE A 13 -13.40 -22.33 -8.47
N TRP A 14 -12.36 -22.99 -7.99
CA TRP A 14 -11.04 -22.98 -8.63
C TRP A 14 -11.07 -23.62 -10.01
N ASP A 15 -11.76 -24.76 -10.15
CA ASP A 15 -11.91 -25.46 -11.42
C ASP A 15 -12.69 -24.65 -12.47
N GLU A 16 -13.65 -23.84 -12.04
CA GLU A 16 -14.31 -22.89 -12.93
C GLU A 16 -13.35 -21.77 -13.35
N MET A 17 -12.61 -21.16 -12.41
CA MET A 17 -11.61 -20.13 -12.70
C MET A 17 -10.54 -20.62 -13.68
N ARG A 18 -10.04 -21.85 -13.51
CA ARG A 18 -9.03 -22.44 -14.40
C ARG A 18 -9.52 -22.57 -15.84
N LYS A 19 -10.79 -22.91 -16.04
CA LYS A 19 -11.41 -22.99 -17.37
C LYS A 19 -11.54 -21.65 -18.08
N LEU A 20 -11.67 -20.58 -17.33
CA LEU A 20 -11.81 -19.23 -17.86
C LEU A 20 -10.47 -18.54 -18.17
N SER A 21 -9.38 -19.03 -17.61
CA SER A 21 -8.06 -18.43 -17.81
C SER A 21 -7.00 -19.49 -18.16
N PRO A 22 -6.52 -19.53 -19.41
CA PRO A 22 -5.51 -20.50 -19.84
C PRO A 22 -4.25 -20.52 -18.97
N LYS A 23 -3.90 -19.37 -18.37
CA LYS A 23 -2.72 -19.25 -17.51
C LYS A 23 -2.82 -20.01 -16.18
N PHE A 24 -4.01 -20.47 -15.80
CA PHE A 24 -4.26 -21.28 -14.61
C PHE A 24 -4.66 -22.71 -14.92
N THR A 25 -4.84 -23.08 -16.19
CA THR A 25 -5.39 -24.39 -16.60
C THR A 25 -4.65 -25.55 -15.95
N GLY A 26 -3.32 -25.51 -15.93
CA GLY A 26 -2.49 -26.56 -15.36
C GLY A 26 -2.44 -26.63 -13.83
N ALA A 27 -2.93 -25.62 -13.11
CA ALA A 27 -2.83 -25.53 -11.67
C ALA A 27 -3.99 -26.27 -10.98
N THR A 28 -4.09 -27.59 -11.10
CA THR A 28 -5.08 -28.39 -10.38
C THR A 28 -4.76 -28.48 -8.89
N TYR A 29 -5.76 -28.71 -8.04
CA TYR A 29 -5.53 -28.96 -6.61
C TYR A 29 -4.62 -30.15 -6.38
N GLU A 30 -4.87 -31.25 -7.10
CA GLU A 30 -4.03 -32.46 -7.04
C GLU A 30 -2.55 -32.14 -7.32
N LYS A 31 -2.29 -31.37 -8.39
CA LYS A 31 -0.93 -30.97 -8.77
C LYS A 31 -0.30 -30.02 -7.75
N ILE A 32 -1.06 -29.03 -7.27
CA ILE A 32 -0.60 -28.08 -6.26
C ILE A 32 -0.23 -28.81 -4.96
N ASP A 33 -1.07 -29.76 -4.53
CA ASP A 33 -0.84 -30.54 -3.31
C ASP A 33 0.36 -31.48 -3.48
N ALA A 34 0.48 -32.16 -4.61
CA ALA A 34 1.57 -33.09 -4.85
C ALA A 34 2.94 -32.41 -4.99
N LEU A 35 3.00 -31.22 -5.57
CA LEU A 35 4.25 -30.47 -5.81
C LEU A 35 4.54 -29.41 -4.73
N GLY A 36 3.62 -29.19 -3.80
CA GLY A 36 3.74 -28.10 -2.81
C GLY A 36 3.55 -26.70 -3.39
N GLY A 37 2.99 -26.63 -4.59
CA GLY A 37 2.76 -25.39 -5.34
C GLY A 37 3.21 -25.50 -6.79
N VAL A 38 2.71 -24.58 -7.63
CA VAL A 38 3.14 -24.45 -9.04
C VAL A 38 3.40 -22.97 -9.35
N GLN A 39 4.30 -22.70 -10.30
CA GLN A 39 4.57 -21.34 -10.75
C GLN A 39 3.54 -20.88 -11.78
N TRP A 40 3.09 -19.67 -11.65
CA TRP A 40 2.23 -19.03 -12.64
C TRP A 40 3.07 -18.35 -13.75
N PRO A 41 2.63 -18.44 -15.01
CA PRO A 41 1.52 -19.22 -15.57
C PRO A 41 1.83 -20.71 -15.63
N CYS A 42 0.75 -21.55 -15.52
CA CYS A 42 0.81 -23.00 -15.63
C CYS A 42 -0.29 -23.46 -16.59
N TYR A 43 0.10 -23.94 -17.74
CA TYR A 43 -0.81 -24.22 -18.86
C TYR A 43 -1.22 -25.69 -18.99
N ASP A 44 -0.40 -26.62 -18.51
CA ASP A 44 -0.60 -28.07 -18.67
C ASP A 44 -0.89 -28.72 -17.32
N GLU A 45 -1.87 -29.64 -17.27
CA GLU A 45 -2.24 -30.42 -16.07
C GLU A 45 -1.23 -31.55 -15.77
N SER A 46 -0.31 -31.88 -16.68
CA SER A 46 0.75 -32.86 -16.46
C SER A 46 1.57 -32.53 -15.21
N MET A 47 1.92 -33.57 -14.44
CA MET A 47 2.77 -33.42 -13.24
C MET A 47 4.21 -32.98 -13.57
N ASP A 48 4.65 -33.12 -14.80
CA ASP A 48 5.96 -32.71 -15.27
C ASP A 48 6.04 -31.19 -15.49
N ASP A 49 4.93 -30.54 -15.83
CA ASP A 49 4.81 -29.10 -15.94
C ASP A 49 4.70 -28.46 -14.55
N LYS A 50 5.78 -27.92 -14.03
CA LYS A 50 5.82 -27.19 -12.74
C LYS A 50 5.40 -25.72 -12.86
N GLY A 51 4.89 -25.32 -14.00
CA GLY A 51 4.59 -23.95 -14.36
C GLY A 51 5.82 -23.18 -14.84
N THR A 52 5.67 -21.90 -15.06
CA THR A 52 6.66 -21.02 -15.68
C THR A 52 7.50 -20.32 -14.60
N MET A 53 8.73 -20.79 -14.37
CA MET A 53 9.60 -20.20 -13.36
C MET A 53 10.05 -18.78 -13.75
N PHE A 54 10.35 -18.55 -15.02
CA PHE A 54 10.74 -17.27 -15.58
C PHE A 54 9.84 -16.89 -16.74
N LEU A 55 9.24 -15.69 -16.70
CA LEU A 55 8.50 -15.14 -17.83
C LEU A 55 9.46 -14.85 -18.98
N HIS A 56 8.96 -15.04 -20.20
CA HIS A 56 9.73 -14.75 -21.43
C HIS A 56 11.04 -15.53 -21.55
N GLU A 57 11.07 -16.77 -21.07
CA GLU A 57 12.20 -17.68 -21.17
C GLU A 57 12.65 -17.82 -22.64
N GLY A 58 13.98 -17.80 -22.87
CA GLY A 58 14.53 -17.78 -24.22
C GLY A 58 14.28 -16.49 -25.02
N GLY A 59 13.80 -15.43 -24.37
CA GLY A 59 13.49 -14.15 -25.02
C GLY A 59 12.21 -14.13 -25.83
N HIS A 60 11.30 -15.11 -25.62
CA HIS A 60 10.01 -15.17 -26.27
C HIS A 60 8.95 -14.34 -25.58
N PHE A 61 8.31 -13.45 -26.34
CA PHE A 61 7.19 -12.60 -25.89
C PHE A 61 5.88 -13.03 -26.56
N ALA A 62 4.75 -12.71 -25.94
CA ALA A 62 3.42 -13.00 -26.46
C ALA A 62 2.98 -11.96 -27.52
N THR A 63 3.78 -11.81 -28.58
CA THR A 63 3.58 -10.95 -29.75
C THR A 63 3.61 -11.82 -31.01
N GLU A 64 3.12 -11.30 -32.13
CA GLU A 64 3.09 -12.06 -33.38
C GLU A 64 4.50 -12.50 -33.86
N ASP A 65 5.52 -11.67 -33.63
CA ASP A 65 6.90 -11.94 -34.02
C ASP A 65 7.75 -12.51 -32.89
N GLY A 66 7.15 -12.76 -31.71
CA GLY A 66 7.84 -13.31 -30.50
C GLY A 66 8.81 -12.33 -29.84
N ARG A 67 8.85 -11.07 -30.24
CA ARG A 67 9.77 -10.05 -29.71
C ARG A 67 9.07 -9.10 -28.75
N GLY A 68 9.83 -8.55 -27.80
CA GLY A 68 9.35 -7.49 -26.93
C GLY A 68 9.17 -6.18 -27.67
N ASN A 69 8.01 -5.55 -27.49
CA ASN A 69 7.74 -4.23 -28.04
C ASN A 69 8.45 -3.16 -27.22
N LEU A 70 9.39 -2.45 -27.83
CA LEU A 70 10.08 -1.31 -27.26
C LEU A 70 9.32 -0.03 -27.65
N LEU A 71 8.69 0.60 -26.68
CA LEU A 71 7.98 1.86 -26.89
C LEU A 71 8.84 3.01 -26.38
N PHE A 72 9.13 3.95 -27.26
CA PHE A 72 9.74 5.21 -26.86
C PHE A 72 8.65 6.11 -26.25
N THR A 73 8.99 6.75 -25.13
CA THR A 73 8.16 7.78 -24.51
C THR A 73 9.04 8.88 -23.96
N ASP A 74 8.65 10.12 -24.16
CA ASP A 74 9.31 11.25 -23.55
C ASP A 74 9.07 11.29 -22.04
N TYR A 75 10.01 11.85 -21.31
CA TYR A 75 9.83 12.12 -19.89
C TYR A 75 8.77 13.21 -19.72
N GLU A 76 7.75 12.91 -18.91
CA GLU A 76 6.81 13.91 -18.41
C GLU A 76 7.11 14.19 -16.94
N PRO A 77 7.25 15.46 -16.52
CA PRO A 77 7.44 15.79 -15.13
C PRO A 77 6.20 15.45 -14.31
N VAL A 78 6.38 15.31 -12.99
CA VAL A 78 5.29 15.15 -12.04
C VAL A 78 4.31 16.32 -12.14
N LYS A 79 3.03 16.06 -11.83
CA LYS A 79 2.00 17.11 -11.97
C LYS A 79 2.00 18.13 -10.85
N GLU A 80 2.69 17.84 -9.75
CA GLU A 80 2.81 18.72 -8.60
C GLU A 80 4.26 18.76 -8.11
N GLU A 81 4.95 19.86 -8.32
CA GLU A 81 6.29 20.13 -7.84
C GLU A 81 6.24 20.70 -6.39
N VAL A 82 7.35 20.53 -5.68
CA VAL A 82 7.59 21.22 -4.40
C VAL A 82 7.77 22.72 -4.62
N ASP A 83 7.37 23.54 -3.66
CA ASP A 83 7.53 25.00 -3.67
C ASP A 83 7.77 25.55 -2.27
N GLU A 84 7.78 26.89 -2.12
CA GLU A 84 8.03 27.55 -0.83
C GLU A 84 6.93 27.25 0.21
N GLU A 85 5.68 27.04 -0.23
CA GLU A 85 4.58 26.71 0.66
C GLU A 85 4.59 25.24 1.08
N TYR A 86 4.94 24.34 0.16
CA TYR A 86 5.03 22.89 0.37
C TYR A 86 6.43 22.39 -0.05
N PRO A 87 7.45 22.59 0.81
CA PRO A 87 8.85 22.43 0.40
C PRO A 87 9.35 20.99 0.37
N MET A 88 8.56 20.03 0.81
CA MET A 88 8.98 18.63 0.89
C MET A 88 8.22 17.76 -0.11
N SER A 89 8.94 16.84 -0.75
CA SER A 89 8.29 15.78 -1.54
C SER A 89 7.70 14.73 -0.61
N PHE A 90 6.56 14.19 -1.02
CA PHE A 90 5.81 13.19 -0.27
C PHE A 90 5.54 11.94 -1.10
N CYS A 91 5.82 10.77 -0.54
CA CYS A 91 5.57 9.48 -1.18
C CYS A 91 4.79 8.55 -0.25
N THR A 92 3.72 7.94 -0.77
CA THR A 92 3.04 6.87 -0.06
C THR A 92 3.80 5.55 -0.21
N VAL A 93 4.05 4.86 0.88
CA VAL A 93 4.81 3.61 0.93
C VAL A 93 4.02 2.51 1.65
N ARG A 94 4.58 1.30 1.67
CA ARG A 94 4.09 0.18 2.49
C ARG A 94 5.09 -0.12 3.60
N GLU A 95 4.56 -0.62 4.70
CA GLU A 95 5.33 -1.14 5.84
C GLU A 95 5.25 -2.66 5.91
N VAL A 96 6.24 -3.26 6.56
CA VAL A 96 6.31 -4.73 6.69
C VAL A 96 5.31 -5.24 7.72
N GLY A 97 5.04 -4.48 8.78
CA GLY A 97 4.18 -4.90 9.90
C GLY A 97 2.71 -5.09 9.51
N HIS A 98 2.24 -4.37 8.50
CA HIS A 98 0.84 -4.43 8.09
C HIS A 98 0.66 -4.59 6.58
N TYR A 99 -0.34 -5.39 6.21
CA TYR A 99 -0.69 -5.62 4.82
C TYR A 99 -1.79 -4.66 4.36
N SER A 100 -1.52 -3.92 3.30
CA SER A 100 -2.44 -2.99 2.64
C SER A 100 -3.18 -2.09 3.65
N ALA A 101 -4.50 -2.13 3.71
CA ALA A 101 -5.36 -1.34 4.60
C ALA A 101 -5.59 -1.98 5.99
N ARG A 102 -4.74 -2.90 6.42
CA ARG A 102 -4.83 -3.62 7.70
C ARG A 102 -6.07 -4.50 7.90
N THR A 103 -6.84 -4.78 6.88
CA THR A 103 -8.07 -5.59 7.01
C THR A 103 -7.82 -6.98 7.60
N MET A 104 -6.68 -7.59 7.32
CA MET A 104 -6.26 -8.87 7.90
C MET A 104 -5.30 -8.66 9.07
N THR A 105 -4.21 -7.96 8.86
CA THR A 105 -3.14 -7.81 9.85
C THR A 105 -3.53 -6.96 11.05
N GLY A 106 -4.47 -6.03 10.89
CA GLY A 106 -5.05 -5.25 11.99
C GLY A 106 -5.87 -6.08 12.98
N ASN A 107 -6.31 -7.29 12.56
CA ASN A 107 -6.97 -8.27 13.43
C ASN A 107 -5.97 -9.27 14.05
N CYS A 108 -4.70 -9.23 13.66
CA CYS A 108 -3.64 -10.00 14.29
C CYS A 108 -3.09 -9.23 15.49
N ARG A 109 -3.38 -9.70 16.71
CA ARG A 109 -3.02 -9.03 17.96
C ARG A 109 -1.54 -8.69 18.10
N MET A 110 -0.66 -9.57 17.63
CA MET A 110 0.79 -9.35 17.68
C MET A 110 1.21 -8.22 16.77
N LEU A 111 0.69 -8.18 15.53
CA LEU A 111 1.01 -7.14 14.57
C LEU A 111 0.39 -5.80 14.97
N ALA A 112 -0.83 -5.79 15.49
CA ALA A 112 -1.48 -4.58 15.98
C ALA A 112 -0.76 -3.93 17.17
N LYS A 113 0.05 -4.69 17.94
CA LYS A 113 0.89 -4.16 19.03
C LYS A 113 2.22 -3.58 18.54
N LEU A 114 2.69 -3.95 17.35
CA LEU A 114 3.94 -3.41 16.81
C LEU A 114 3.79 -1.96 16.35
N GLU A 115 2.65 -1.66 15.78
CA GLU A 115 2.35 -0.33 15.25
C GLU A 115 0.86 -0.02 15.43
N ASP A 116 0.54 1.20 15.86
CA ASP A 116 -0.83 1.68 16.09
C ASP A 116 -1.01 3.10 15.53
N GLU A 117 -2.25 3.58 15.56
CA GLU A 117 -2.62 4.93 15.12
C GLU A 117 -1.81 6.02 15.85
N PRO A 118 -1.42 7.08 15.16
CA PRO A 118 -1.73 7.44 13.77
C PRO A 118 -0.69 6.99 12.75
N GLY A 119 0.18 6.04 13.05
CA GLY A 119 1.31 5.65 12.21
C GLY A 119 2.44 6.69 12.22
N TRP A 120 3.24 6.69 11.15
CA TRP A 120 4.48 7.45 11.09
C TRP A 120 4.63 8.22 9.77
N VAL A 121 5.26 9.40 9.86
CA VAL A 121 5.93 10.06 8.75
C VAL A 121 7.44 9.89 8.91
N ALA A 122 8.06 9.20 7.95
CA ALA A 122 9.51 9.07 7.89
C ALA A 122 10.12 10.35 7.30
N MET A 123 11.10 10.91 8.00
CA MET A 123 11.79 12.16 7.65
C MET A 123 13.28 12.00 7.84
N ASN A 124 14.07 12.77 7.08
CA ASN A 124 15.50 12.79 7.31
C ASN A 124 15.83 13.43 8.67
N PRO A 125 16.83 12.93 9.43
CA PRO A 125 17.24 13.52 10.70
C PRO A 125 17.58 15.01 10.62
N LYS A 126 18.12 15.51 9.50
CA LYS A 126 18.39 16.93 9.29
C LYS A 126 17.11 17.76 9.26
N ASP A 127 16.10 17.29 8.54
CA ASP A 127 14.80 17.97 8.46
C ASP A 127 14.12 17.96 9.84
N CYS A 128 14.26 16.87 10.60
CA CYS A 128 13.76 16.79 11.98
C CYS A 128 14.45 17.79 12.91
N GLU A 129 15.78 17.93 12.81
CA GLU A 129 16.56 18.89 13.58
C GLU A 129 16.15 20.34 13.26
N GLU A 130 16.02 20.67 11.97
CA GLU A 130 15.59 22.00 11.51
C GLU A 130 14.19 22.36 12.01
N LEU A 131 13.26 21.38 12.06
CA LEU A 131 11.91 21.57 12.59
C LEU A 131 11.85 21.51 14.13
N GLY A 132 12.90 21.03 14.78
CA GLY A 132 12.94 20.83 16.24
C GLY A 132 11.95 19.76 16.70
N VAL A 133 11.86 18.64 15.99
CA VAL A 133 11.03 17.48 16.31
C VAL A 133 11.88 16.24 16.50
N ALA A 134 11.45 15.36 17.39
CA ALA A 134 12.10 14.10 17.73
C ALA A 134 11.28 12.88 17.34
N GLN A 135 11.88 11.70 17.45
CA GLN A 135 11.18 10.44 17.23
C GLN A 135 9.97 10.32 18.17
N GLY A 136 8.81 10.05 17.60
CA GLY A 136 7.57 9.85 18.34
C GLY A 136 6.75 11.12 18.53
N ASP A 137 7.33 12.32 18.34
CA ASP A 137 6.56 13.56 18.40
C ASP A 137 5.45 13.54 17.34
N LEU A 138 4.28 14.01 17.74
CA LEU A 138 3.20 14.25 16.81
C LEU A 138 3.49 15.51 15.98
N VAL A 139 3.33 15.37 14.68
CA VAL A 139 3.52 16.43 13.70
C VAL A 139 2.29 16.53 12.81
N ARG A 140 2.05 17.71 12.25
CA ARG A 140 1.03 17.89 11.21
C ARG A 140 1.67 17.80 9.84
N VAL A 141 1.13 16.96 8.98
CA VAL A 141 1.51 16.91 7.56
C VAL A 141 0.39 17.53 6.75
N ARG A 142 0.72 18.51 5.92
CA ARG A 142 -0.24 19.24 5.07
C ARG A 142 0.14 19.14 3.60
N SER A 143 -0.86 19.05 2.76
CA SER A 143 -0.76 19.29 1.33
C SER A 143 -1.82 20.30 0.90
N ARG A 144 -1.90 20.58 -0.40
CA ARG A 144 -2.94 21.44 -0.96
C ARG A 144 -4.37 20.89 -0.81
N ARG A 145 -4.52 19.60 -0.46
CA ARG A 145 -5.82 18.90 -0.34
C ARG A 145 -6.29 18.71 1.08
N GLY A 146 -5.38 18.63 2.02
CA GLY A 146 -5.75 18.40 3.40
C GLY A 146 -4.58 18.37 4.37
N SER A 147 -4.87 17.98 5.58
CA SER A 147 -3.86 17.81 6.63
C SER A 147 -4.24 16.66 7.55
N LEU A 148 -3.24 16.02 8.11
CA LEU A 148 -3.38 14.97 9.09
C LEU A 148 -2.33 15.09 10.19
N ILE A 149 -2.52 14.37 11.29
CA ILE A 149 -1.56 14.27 12.39
C ILE A 149 -1.00 12.85 12.39
N THR A 150 0.32 12.75 12.54
CA THR A 150 1.04 11.48 12.59
C THR A 150 2.32 11.62 13.45
N ARG A 151 2.98 10.50 13.76
CA ARG A 151 4.24 10.52 14.53
C ARG A 151 5.44 10.73 13.63
N CYS A 152 6.42 11.48 14.11
CA CYS A 152 7.71 11.65 13.44
C CYS A 152 8.58 10.41 13.60
N LEU A 153 9.14 9.91 12.49
CA LEU A 153 10.14 8.85 12.45
C LEU A 153 11.41 9.34 11.74
N PRO A 154 12.42 9.83 12.48
CA PRO A 154 13.70 10.20 11.90
C PRO A 154 14.43 8.98 11.33
N THR A 155 14.82 9.05 10.05
CA THR A 155 15.54 7.96 9.39
C THR A 155 16.36 8.43 8.19
N GLU A 156 17.61 7.94 8.08
CA GLU A 156 18.47 8.20 6.92
C GLU A 156 18.02 7.48 5.62
N ARG A 157 17.02 6.62 5.70
CA ARG A 157 16.41 5.99 4.50
C ARG A 157 15.68 6.98 3.61
N VAL A 158 15.37 8.16 4.16
CA VAL A 158 14.68 9.25 3.45
C VAL A 158 15.68 10.38 3.22
N LYS A 159 15.73 10.92 2.01
CA LYS A 159 16.61 12.03 1.68
C LYS A 159 16.11 13.34 2.33
N PRO A 160 16.99 14.29 2.66
CA PRO A 160 16.57 15.63 3.06
C PRO A 160 15.57 16.24 2.05
N GLY A 161 14.54 16.91 2.55
CA GLY A 161 13.47 17.47 1.74
C GLY A 161 12.46 16.44 1.20
N SER A 162 12.49 15.20 1.69
CA SER A 162 11.54 14.15 1.29
C SER A 162 10.88 13.51 2.51
N THR A 163 9.66 13.01 2.31
CA THR A 163 8.89 12.31 3.35
C THR A 163 8.23 11.06 2.79
N ASN A 164 8.08 10.05 3.63
CA ASN A 164 7.33 8.84 3.32
C ASN A 164 6.30 8.55 4.40
N MET A 165 5.10 8.13 4.00
CA MET A 165 4.07 7.67 4.93
C MET A 165 3.38 6.43 4.39
N THR A 166 2.84 5.59 5.30
CA THR A 166 2.00 4.48 4.91
C THR A 166 0.54 4.86 4.91
N TYR A 167 -0.23 4.27 4.00
CA TYR A 167 -1.63 4.64 3.76
C TYR A 167 -2.66 3.81 4.56
N GLN A 168 -2.19 2.96 5.46
CA GLN A 168 -3.00 1.97 6.15
C GLN A 168 -3.72 2.50 7.40
N TRP A 169 -3.42 3.72 7.82
CA TRP A 169 -3.92 4.33 9.05
C TRP A 169 -5.25 5.06 8.84
N TRP A 170 -6.07 5.13 9.87
CA TRP A 170 -7.34 5.86 9.83
C TRP A 170 -7.16 7.33 10.18
N ILE A 171 -6.34 7.64 11.20
CA ILE A 171 -6.05 9.03 11.60
C ILE A 171 -4.95 9.61 10.72
N GLY A 172 -3.87 8.85 10.47
CA GLY A 172 -2.81 9.20 9.55
C GLY A 172 -3.10 8.79 8.11
N ALA A 173 -4.33 9.01 7.61
CA ALA A 173 -4.79 8.58 6.28
C ALA A 173 -4.08 9.33 5.14
N CYS A 174 -2.82 9.00 4.87
CA CYS A 174 -1.94 9.77 4.00
C CYS A 174 -2.42 9.91 2.55
N ASN A 175 -3.33 9.05 2.09
CA ASN A 175 -3.94 9.20 0.77
C ASN A 175 -4.84 10.45 0.65
N GLU A 176 -5.26 11.06 1.75
CA GLU A 176 -5.95 12.35 1.75
C GLU A 176 -5.04 13.51 1.32
N LEU A 177 -3.73 13.30 1.38
CA LEU A 177 -2.72 14.31 1.00
C LEU A 177 -2.34 14.25 -0.47
N THR A 178 -2.60 13.11 -1.14
CA THR A 178 -2.11 12.84 -2.50
C THR A 178 -2.80 13.71 -3.55
N ASN A 179 -2.11 13.98 -4.67
CA ASN A 179 -2.64 14.81 -5.73
C ASN A 179 -3.77 14.10 -6.51
N THR A 180 -4.52 14.86 -7.31
CA THR A 180 -5.67 14.37 -8.10
C THR A 180 -5.33 14.02 -9.53
N ALA A 181 -4.06 14.09 -9.91
CA ALA A 181 -3.63 13.78 -11.27
C ALA A 181 -3.83 12.29 -11.58
N LEU A 182 -4.37 12.02 -12.75
CA LEU A 182 -4.62 10.67 -13.24
C LEU A 182 -3.87 10.46 -14.54
N ASP A 183 -3.33 9.26 -14.73
CA ASP A 183 -2.84 8.82 -16.03
C ASP A 183 -3.98 8.92 -17.06
N PRO A 184 -3.73 9.53 -18.25
CA PRO A 184 -4.78 9.77 -19.21
C PRO A 184 -5.42 8.50 -19.80
N LYS A 185 -4.70 7.38 -19.80
CA LYS A 185 -5.16 6.09 -20.34
C LYS A 185 -5.66 5.17 -19.25
N SER A 186 -4.81 4.81 -18.29
CA SER A 186 -5.10 3.84 -17.24
C SER A 186 -5.94 4.42 -16.10
N LYS A 187 -6.01 5.75 -15.98
CA LYS A 187 -6.64 6.47 -14.86
C LYS A 187 -5.99 6.15 -13.51
N THR A 188 -4.75 5.67 -13.52
CA THR A 188 -3.97 5.44 -12.31
C THR A 188 -3.63 6.77 -11.65
N PRO A 189 -3.91 6.97 -10.35
CA PRO A 189 -3.57 8.21 -9.66
C PRO A 189 -2.07 8.33 -9.38
N GLU A 190 -1.55 9.56 -9.45
CA GLU A 190 -0.15 9.88 -9.14
C GLU A 190 0.05 10.03 -7.62
N TYR A 191 -0.22 8.99 -6.83
CA TYR A 191 -0.10 9.04 -5.37
C TYR A 191 1.27 8.67 -4.82
N LYS A 192 2.29 8.54 -5.68
CA LYS A 192 3.69 8.31 -5.30
C LYS A 192 4.52 9.58 -5.25
N TYR A 193 3.98 10.70 -5.69
CA TYR A 193 4.63 12.00 -5.59
C TYR A 193 3.60 13.11 -5.46
N CYS A 194 3.76 13.92 -4.43
CA CYS A 194 3.11 15.22 -4.29
C CYS A 194 3.93 16.10 -3.35
N ALA A 195 3.57 17.37 -3.23
CA ALA A 195 4.23 18.30 -2.34
C ALA A 195 3.53 18.36 -0.98
N CYS A 196 4.31 18.44 0.09
CA CYS A 196 3.80 18.59 1.44
C CYS A 196 4.64 19.56 2.29
N ARG A 197 4.09 19.92 3.43
CA ARG A 197 4.77 20.61 4.53
C ARG A 197 4.56 19.80 5.79
N VAL A 198 5.62 19.66 6.60
CA VAL A 198 5.52 19.10 7.95
C VAL A 198 5.64 20.26 8.95
N GLU A 199 4.75 20.26 9.92
CA GLU A 199 4.66 21.31 10.94
C GLU A 199 4.80 20.67 12.33
N LYS A 200 5.64 21.27 13.17
CA LYS A 200 5.71 20.92 14.59
C LYS A 200 4.39 21.26 15.27
N LEU A 201 3.94 20.43 16.19
CA LEU A 201 2.84 20.71 17.10
C LEU A 201 3.42 21.06 18.47
N ASP A 202 3.13 22.26 18.98
CA ASP A 202 3.71 22.76 20.24
C ASP A 202 3.12 22.02 21.43
N ASP A 203 1.82 21.72 21.41
CA ASP A 203 1.14 20.96 22.49
C ASP A 203 0.95 19.50 22.08
N GLN A 204 1.93 18.67 22.47
CA GLN A 204 1.91 17.23 22.21
C GLN A 204 0.79 16.51 22.96
N ALA A 205 0.40 17.01 24.16
CA ALA A 205 -0.66 16.39 24.94
C ALA A 205 -2.04 16.62 24.31
N GLU A 206 -2.30 17.83 23.81
CA GLU A 206 -3.50 18.14 23.05
C GLU A 206 -3.56 17.34 21.76
N ALA A 207 -2.45 17.24 21.04
CA ALA A 207 -2.36 16.45 19.81
C ALA A 207 -2.65 14.96 20.06
N GLU A 208 -2.10 14.38 21.12
CA GLU A 208 -2.38 12.98 21.51
C GLU A 208 -3.85 12.80 21.89
N ALA A 209 -4.42 13.69 22.68
CA ALA A 209 -5.84 13.65 23.05
C ALA A 209 -6.75 13.73 21.82
N TYR A 210 -6.38 14.56 20.83
CA TYR A 210 -7.09 14.64 19.56
C TYR A 210 -7.04 13.28 18.81
N VAL A 211 -5.85 12.70 18.65
CA VAL A 211 -5.68 11.41 17.96
C VAL A 211 -6.54 10.32 18.62
N GLN A 212 -6.47 10.20 19.95
CA GLN A 212 -7.24 9.20 20.70
C GLN A 212 -8.75 9.41 20.56
N THR A 213 -9.19 10.66 20.61
CA THR A 213 -10.62 11.01 20.44
C THR A 213 -11.11 10.64 19.04
N GLN A 214 -10.37 11.00 17.99
CA GLN A 214 -10.74 10.67 16.62
C GLN A 214 -10.75 9.15 16.39
N TYR A 215 -9.77 8.45 16.92
CA TYR A 215 -9.69 6.99 16.81
C TYR A 215 -10.90 6.32 17.50
N ALA A 216 -11.26 6.77 18.70
CA ALA A 216 -12.44 6.27 19.41
C ALA A 216 -13.73 6.52 18.65
N LEU A 217 -13.88 7.73 18.05
CA LEU A 217 -15.05 8.07 17.22
C LEU A 217 -15.19 7.20 15.98
N ILE A 218 -14.08 6.96 15.26
CA ILE A 218 -14.10 6.11 14.07
C ILE A 218 -14.49 4.69 14.47
N ARG A 219 -13.90 4.14 15.52
CA ARG A 219 -14.22 2.81 16.03
C ARG A 219 -15.68 2.66 16.41
N SER A 220 -16.22 3.63 17.13
CA SER A 220 -17.64 3.65 17.51
C SER A 220 -18.55 3.65 16.28
N LYS A 221 -18.25 4.48 15.27
CA LYS A 221 -19.01 4.51 14.01
C LYS A 221 -18.98 3.18 13.25
N MET A 222 -17.89 2.42 13.39
CA MET A 222 -17.74 1.10 12.76
C MET A 222 -18.30 -0.05 13.61
N GLY A 223 -18.89 0.22 14.78
CA GLY A 223 -19.38 -0.80 15.70
C GLY A 223 -18.26 -1.62 16.38
N ILE A 224 -17.03 -1.08 16.41
CA ILE A 224 -15.88 -1.73 17.04
C ILE A 224 -15.70 -1.15 18.45
N GLU A 225 -16.43 -1.66 19.43
CA GLU A 225 -16.45 -1.07 20.77
C GLU A 225 -15.14 -1.22 21.54
N LYS A 226 -14.34 -2.28 21.32
CA LYS A 226 -13.04 -2.48 21.98
C LYS A 226 -12.07 -3.23 21.08
N ALA A 227 -11.09 -2.57 20.48
CA ALA A 227 -9.92 -3.25 19.99
C ALA A 227 -8.98 -3.52 21.19
N GLY A 228 -8.69 -4.77 21.43
CA GLY A 228 -7.60 -5.15 22.31
C GLY A 228 -7.79 -4.97 23.81
N ALA A 229 -9.01 -4.68 24.30
CA ALA A 229 -9.25 -4.58 25.74
C ALA A 229 -9.44 -5.95 26.42
N ASN A 230 -9.50 -7.03 25.68
CA ASN A 230 -9.60 -8.38 26.20
C ASN A 230 -8.38 -9.21 25.77
N VAL A 231 -7.22 -8.80 26.29
CA VAL A 231 -6.08 -9.68 26.31
C VAL A 231 -5.15 -9.32 27.46
#